data_fce646e531bfbb9cad9870da9d4bf6fd
#
_entry.id   fce646e531bfbb9cad9870da9d4bf6fd
#
_cell.length_a   1.000
_cell.length_b   1.000
_cell.length_c   1.000
_cell.angle_alpha   90.00
_cell.angle_beta   90.00
_cell.angle_gamma   90.00
#
_symmetry.space_group_name_H-M   'P 1'
#
loop_
_entity.id
_entity.type
_entity.pdbx_description
1 polymer ?
#
loop_
_entity_poly.entity_id
_entity_poly.type
_entity_poly.pdbx_seq_one_letter_code
_entity_poly.pdbx_strand_id
1 'polypeptide(L)'
;MPATTALPAPSTAETVRTAIVRTGSAVLATGSAVLATGSAVLATDGAAPVTTVLHHLHSDGDLLVVVPDDCAAVALAWQRGAAGLHAVLELTDHSPLRLRNPVRSLIWLRGTAHTVAEPRRLAADIAATLPHPALLDVGHRAELLRLRLTSVVAADTTGAEAVEVADVLAAAPDPFAAVESAWLEHLEQDHGDLVHRIARHIPAAERRGRIRPLGLDRYGLRLRLESGHGDHDVRIPFPEPADDAESLGRALRRLVGCPFANGLRARH
;
A
#
# COMPACT_ATOMS: atom_id res chain seq x y z
N MET A 1 -7.28 -7.97 -36.87
CA MET A 1 -7.36 -8.60 -35.56
C MET A 1 -7.85 -7.56 -34.57
N PRO A 2 -8.93 -7.77 -33.82
CA PRO A 2 -9.32 -6.79 -32.79
C PRO A 2 -8.20 -6.73 -31.74
N ALA A 3 -7.73 -5.52 -31.44
CA ALA A 3 -6.79 -5.29 -30.35
C ALA A 3 -7.46 -5.80 -29.05
N THR A 4 -6.85 -6.79 -28.41
CA THR A 4 -7.26 -7.21 -27.07
C THR A 4 -6.97 -6.03 -26.16
N THR A 5 -7.99 -5.25 -25.82
CA THR A 5 -7.85 -4.18 -24.84
C THR A 5 -7.44 -4.83 -23.52
N ALA A 6 -6.24 -4.54 -23.06
CA ALA A 6 -5.77 -5.01 -21.76
C ALA A 6 -6.77 -4.56 -20.68
N LEU A 7 -7.14 -5.47 -19.79
CA LEU A 7 -8.02 -5.12 -18.68
C LEU A 7 -7.31 -4.12 -17.76
N PRO A 8 -8.04 -3.15 -17.21
CA PRO A 8 -7.43 -2.11 -16.39
C PRO A 8 -6.75 -2.72 -15.14
N ALA A 9 -5.56 -2.24 -14.86
CA ALA A 9 -4.76 -2.61 -13.70
C ALA A 9 -4.03 -1.36 -13.18
N PRO A 10 -3.68 -1.31 -11.88
CA PRO A 10 -2.90 -0.19 -11.37
C PRO A 10 -1.54 -0.14 -12.05
N SER A 11 -1.07 1.06 -12.34
CA SER A 11 0.33 1.28 -12.70
C SER A 11 1.22 1.03 -11.48
N THR A 12 2.52 0.80 -11.70
CA THR A 12 3.49 0.65 -10.61
C THR A 12 3.57 1.91 -9.77
N ALA A 13 3.44 3.09 -10.39
CA ALA A 13 3.38 4.37 -9.68
C ALA A 13 2.15 4.48 -8.75
N GLU A 14 0.95 4.10 -9.20
CA GLU A 14 -0.26 4.03 -8.37
C GLU A 14 -0.10 3.02 -7.23
N THR A 15 0.55 1.88 -7.49
CA THR A 15 0.84 0.86 -6.47
C THR A 15 1.76 1.43 -5.39
N VAL A 16 2.84 2.12 -5.77
CA VAL A 16 3.76 2.80 -4.85
C VAL A 16 3.01 3.85 -4.01
N ARG A 17 2.22 4.71 -4.64
CA ARG A 17 1.43 5.74 -3.94
C ARG A 17 0.46 5.14 -2.93
N THR A 18 -0.21 4.07 -3.32
CA THR A 18 -1.15 3.34 -2.47
C THR A 18 -0.44 2.70 -1.27
N ALA A 19 0.73 2.09 -1.49
CA ALA A 19 1.51 1.50 -0.41
C ALA A 19 2.03 2.56 0.58
N ILE A 20 2.48 3.73 0.12
CA ILE A 20 2.86 4.84 0.99
C ILE A 20 1.70 5.22 1.93
N VAL A 21 0.48 5.31 1.42
CA VAL A 21 -0.70 5.62 2.23
C VAL A 21 -1.03 4.51 3.22
N ARG A 22 -1.04 3.25 2.79
CA ARG A 22 -1.38 2.09 3.64
C ARG A 22 -0.39 1.91 4.78
N THR A 23 0.90 1.96 4.49
CA THR A 23 1.96 1.73 5.48
C THR A 23 2.15 2.92 6.43
N GLY A 24 1.79 4.12 6.01
CA GLY A 24 1.81 5.33 6.84
C GLY A 24 0.63 5.47 7.79
N SER A 25 -0.48 4.78 7.53
CA SER A 25 -1.74 4.94 8.28
C SER A 25 -1.96 3.88 9.38
N ALA A 26 -0.98 3.08 9.73
CA ALA A 26 -1.10 1.86 10.53
C ALA A 26 -1.49 2.06 12.02
N VAL A 27 -2.11 3.16 12.41
CA VAL A 27 -2.64 3.33 13.78
C VAL A 27 -3.99 4.04 13.74
N LEU A 28 -5.06 3.28 13.84
CA LEU A 28 -6.26 3.59 14.60
C LEU A 28 -7.36 2.53 14.36
N ALA A 29 -7.28 1.43 15.11
CA ALA A 29 -8.47 0.63 15.37
C ALA A 29 -8.53 0.36 16.88
N THR A 30 -9.49 0.99 17.53
CA THR A 30 -9.84 0.74 18.91
C THR A 30 -10.44 -0.67 19.04
N GLY A 31 -9.75 -1.54 19.80
CA GLY A 31 -10.38 -2.70 20.40
C GLY A 31 -10.07 -4.10 19.89
N SER A 32 -9.27 -4.28 18.85
CA SER A 32 -8.75 -5.60 18.46
C SER A 32 -7.31 -5.44 17.98
N ALA A 33 -6.48 -6.46 18.17
CA ALA A 33 -5.08 -6.43 17.78
C ALA A 33 -4.93 -5.96 16.33
N VAL A 34 -4.48 -4.73 16.14
CA VAL A 34 -4.22 -4.16 14.82
C VAL A 34 -3.07 -4.94 14.22
N LEU A 35 -3.35 -5.71 13.18
CA LEU A 35 -2.31 -6.22 12.31
C LEU A 35 -1.78 -5.03 11.53
N ALA A 36 -0.51 -4.70 11.72
CA ALA A 36 0.12 -3.64 10.94
C ALA A 36 -0.01 -3.97 9.44
N THR A 37 -0.58 -3.06 8.66
CA THR A 37 -0.75 -3.22 7.21
C THR A 37 0.57 -3.06 6.45
N GLY A 38 1.68 -2.94 7.16
CA GLY A 38 3.02 -2.86 6.59
C GLY A 38 4.05 -2.40 7.61
N SER A 39 5.28 -2.34 7.18
CA SER A 39 6.40 -1.77 7.95
C SER A 39 7.21 -0.84 7.09
N ALA A 40 7.83 0.15 7.73
CA ALA A 40 8.75 1.07 7.08
C ALA A 40 10.05 1.16 7.87
N VAL A 41 11.17 0.96 7.19
CA VAL A 41 12.51 0.99 7.77
C VAL A 41 13.37 1.98 7.01
N LEU A 42 13.95 2.95 7.71
CA LEU A 42 14.91 3.90 7.17
C LEU A 42 16.33 3.35 7.37
N ALA A 43 17.01 3.06 6.27
CA ALA A 43 18.41 2.70 6.24
C ALA A 43 19.23 3.90 5.73
N THR A 44 20.38 4.16 6.37
CA THR A 44 21.25 5.28 6.03
C THR A 44 22.71 4.85 6.05
N ASP A 45 23.56 5.58 5.32
CA ASP A 45 24.99 5.34 5.36
C ASP A 45 25.58 5.67 6.75
N GLY A 46 26.20 4.69 7.36
CA GLY A 46 26.91 4.84 8.64
C GLY A 46 26.04 4.69 9.90
N ALA A 47 24.76 4.29 9.77
CA ALA A 47 23.92 3.98 10.91
C ALA A 47 23.16 2.66 10.75
N ALA A 48 22.77 2.07 11.87
CA ALA A 48 21.84 0.93 11.86
C ALA A 48 20.47 1.37 11.31
N PRO A 49 19.77 0.50 10.57
CA PRO A 49 18.41 0.77 10.10
C PRO A 49 17.47 1.04 11.28
N VAL A 50 16.55 1.99 11.10
CA VAL A 50 15.56 2.36 12.12
C VAL A 50 14.15 2.17 11.59
N THR A 51 13.28 1.54 12.40
CA THR A 51 11.85 1.48 12.09
C THR A 51 11.25 2.88 12.21
N THR A 52 10.58 3.33 11.18
CA THR A 52 9.92 4.64 11.19
C THR A 52 8.60 4.56 11.96
N VAL A 53 8.26 5.65 12.61
CA VAL A 53 6.99 5.75 13.36
C VAL A 53 5.84 6.15 12.43
N LEU A 54 6.15 7.02 11.46
CA LEU A 54 5.22 7.51 10.45
C LEU A 54 6.01 7.94 9.23
N HIS A 55 5.41 7.84 8.05
CA HIS A 55 5.89 8.51 6.84
C HIS A 55 4.71 9.10 6.08
N HIS A 56 4.97 10.18 5.35
CA HIS A 56 3.95 10.91 4.61
C HIS A 56 4.57 11.57 3.37
N LEU A 57 3.99 11.38 2.21
CA LEU A 57 4.40 12.10 1.02
C LEU A 57 3.71 13.46 1.01
N HIS A 58 4.51 14.50 1.20
CA HIS A 58 4.05 15.88 1.28
C HIS A 58 3.73 16.44 -0.12
N SER A 59 2.94 17.51 -0.15
CA SER A 59 2.48 18.15 -1.41
C SER A 59 3.60 18.76 -2.26
N ASP A 60 4.76 19.05 -1.65
CA ASP A 60 5.96 19.54 -2.35
C ASP A 60 6.78 18.42 -3.03
N GLY A 61 6.36 17.16 -2.87
CA GLY A 61 7.01 15.99 -3.46
C GLY A 61 8.07 15.34 -2.57
N ASP A 62 8.38 15.90 -1.42
CA ASP A 62 9.29 15.31 -0.47
C ASP A 62 8.56 14.27 0.42
N LEU A 63 9.26 13.20 0.77
CA LEU A 63 8.75 12.22 1.72
C LEU A 63 9.19 12.60 3.14
N LEU A 64 8.22 12.84 4.01
CA LEU A 64 8.45 13.15 5.42
C LEU A 64 8.44 11.86 6.23
N VAL A 65 9.45 11.69 7.09
CA VAL A 65 9.66 10.46 7.87
C VAL A 65 9.86 10.82 9.33
N VAL A 66 9.01 10.28 10.19
CA VAL A 66 9.11 10.44 11.65
C VAL A 66 9.90 9.25 12.20
N VAL A 67 10.98 9.54 12.91
CA VAL A 67 11.86 8.56 13.54
C VAL A 67 12.09 8.92 15.02
N PRO A 68 12.52 7.97 15.88
CA PRO A 68 12.96 8.30 17.24
C PRO A 68 14.10 9.34 17.21
N ASP A 69 14.05 10.32 18.12
CA ASP A 69 15.04 11.42 18.18
C ASP A 69 16.43 10.97 18.58
N ASP A 70 16.55 9.86 19.31
CA ASP A 70 17.79 9.24 19.77
C ASP A 70 18.48 8.33 18.73
N CYS A 71 17.87 8.15 17.53
CA CYS A 71 18.45 7.29 16.52
C CYS A 71 19.66 7.95 15.83
N ALA A 72 20.65 7.12 15.45
CA ALA A 72 21.88 7.59 14.83
C ALA A 72 21.66 8.33 13.49
N ALA A 73 20.59 8.00 12.76
CA ALA A 73 20.24 8.66 11.51
C ALA A 73 19.97 10.17 11.71
N VAL A 74 19.34 10.56 12.82
CA VAL A 74 19.09 11.97 13.17
C VAL A 74 20.41 12.70 13.41
N ALA A 75 21.29 12.14 14.24
CA ALA A 75 22.60 12.74 14.53
C ALA A 75 23.44 12.92 13.27
N LEU A 76 23.46 11.91 12.37
CA LEU A 76 24.15 11.98 11.10
C LEU A 76 23.54 13.02 10.16
N ALA A 77 22.24 13.12 10.08
CA ALA A 77 21.55 14.13 9.26
C ALA A 77 21.92 15.56 9.71
N TRP A 78 21.98 15.79 11.04
CA TRP A 78 22.45 17.06 11.62
C TRP A 78 23.91 17.35 11.25
N GLN A 79 24.79 16.36 11.36
CA GLN A 79 26.23 16.51 11.01
C GLN A 79 26.44 16.80 9.53
N ARG A 80 25.64 16.20 8.64
CA ARG A 80 25.72 16.40 7.19
C ARG A 80 25.14 17.75 6.75
N GLY A 81 24.25 18.32 7.51
CA GLY A 81 23.64 19.62 7.23
C GLY A 81 23.05 19.74 5.82
N ALA A 82 23.48 20.75 5.07
CA ALA A 82 22.99 20.99 3.71
C ALA A 82 23.35 19.90 2.70
N ALA A 83 24.44 19.13 2.92
CA ALA A 83 24.81 18.01 2.04
C ALA A 83 23.79 16.87 2.13
N GLY A 84 23.09 16.74 3.26
CA GLY A 84 22.15 15.67 3.53
C GLY A 84 22.80 14.29 3.74
N LEU A 85 21.99 13.34 4.12
CA LEU A 85 22.39 11.96 4.39
C LEU A 85 21.72 11.04 3.35
N HIS A 86 22.51 10.24 2.64
CA HIS A 86 21.92 9.23 1.75
C HIS A 86 21.09 8.23 2.55
N ALA A 87 19.87 8.01 2.10
CA ALA A 87 18.90 7.18 2.80
C ALA A 87 18.02 6.38 1.82
N VAL A 88 17.58 5.24 2.31
CA VAL A 88 16.57 4.40 1.65
C VAL A 88 15.46 4.16 2.66
N LEU A 89 14.23 4.54 2.32
CA LEU A 89 13.06 4.08 3.04
C LEU A 89 12.55 2.81 2.35
N GLU A 90 12.63 1.69 3.05
CA GLU A 90 12.05 0.42 2.62
C GLU A 90 10.64 0.29 3.20
N LEU A 91 9.65 0.15 2.34
CA LEU A 91 8.28 -0.15 2.71
C LEU A 91 7.96 -1.60 2.39
N THR A 92 7.46 -2.33 3.35
CA THR A 92 6.87 -3.65 3.15
C THR A 92 5.34 -3.54 3.24
N ASP A 93 4.66 -3.67 2.12
CA ASP A 93 3.19 -3.64 2.08
C ASP A 93 2.64 -5.04 2.42
N HIS A 94 1.89 -5.14 3.50
CA HIS A 94 1.28 -6.39 3.97
C HIS A 94 -0.23 -6.40 3.72
N SER A 95 -0.77 -7.57 3.42
CA SER A 95 -2.19 -7.82 3.56
C SER A 95 -2.59 -7.71 5.04
N PRO A 96 -3.76 -7.15 5.37
CA PRO A 96 -4.25 -7.11 6.75
C PRO A 96 -4.65 -8.49 7.28
N LEU A 97 -4.76 -9.48 6.40
CA LEU A 97 -5.18 -10.82 6.75
C LEU A 97 -3.99 -11.70 7.20
N ARG A 98 -4.24 -12.63 8.09
CA ARG A 98 -3.26 -13.64 8.54
C ARG A 98 -3.04 -14.70 7.46
N LEU A 99 -2.28 -14.34 6.41
CA LEU A 99 -1.86 -15.24 5.35
C LEU A 99 -0.57 -15.96 5.76
N ARG A 100 -0.24 -17.07 5.08
CA ARG A 100 1.06 -17.74 5.22
C ARG A 100 2.21 -16.79 4.92
N ASN A 101 2.09 -16.03 3.84
CA ASN A 101 2.94 -14.90 3.51
C ASN A 101 2.07 -13.66 3.28
N PRO A 102 2.03 -12.69 4.20
CA PRO A 102 1.20 -11.51 4.04
C PRO A 102 1.80 -10.45 3.10
N VAL A 103 3.08 -10.56 2.73
CA VAL A 103 3.75 -9.56 1.88
C VAL A 103 3.12 -9.50 0.49
N ARG A 104 2.74 -8.30 0.08
CA ARG A 104 2.17 -7.97 -1.24
C ARG A 104 3.18 -7.32 -2.16
N SER A 105 4.00 -6.44 -1.61
CA SER A 105 5.07 -5.75 -2.33
C SER A 105 6.13 -5.19 -1.40
N LEU A 106 7.32 -4.98 -1.95
CA LEU A 106 8.44 -4.26 -1.33
C LEU A 106 8.70 -3.02 -2.17
N ILE A 107 8.93 -1.89 -1.51
CA ILE A 107 9.20 -0.63 -2.19
C ILE A 107 10.41 0.03 -1.54
N TRP A 108 11.38 0.41 -2.36
CA TRP A 108 12.58 1.14 -1.94
C TRP A 108 12.52 2.57 -2.48
N LEU A 109 12.38 3.52 -1.57
CA LEU A 109 12.36 4.95 -1.84
C LEU A 109 13.73 5.52 -1.46
N ARG A 110 14.59 5.76 -2.44
CA ARG A 110 15.95 6.27 -2.24
C ARG A 110 15.99 7.78 -2.38
N GLY A 111 16.85 8.42 -1.57
CA GLY A 111 17.01 9.85 -1.65
C GLY A 111 18.05 10.39 -0.68
N THR A 112 17.95 11.69 -0.45
CA THR A 112 18.79 12.41 0.51
C THR A 112 17.90 12.92 1.65
N ALA A 113 18.19 12.46 2.86
CA ALA A 113 17.50 12.88 4.07
C ALA A 113 18.12 14.14 4.66
N HIS A 114 17.29 15.08 5.04
CA HIS A 114 17.65 16.34 5.66
C HIS A 114 16.82 16.56 6.93
N THR A 115 17.38 17.30 7.87
CA THR A 115 16.62 17.80 9.02
C THR A 115 15.62 18.89 8.59
N VAL A 116 14.56 19.06 9.34
CA VAL A 116 13.53 20.08 9.09
C VAL A 116 13.72 21.25 10.06
N ALA A 117 13.69 22.47 9.56
CA ALA A 117 13.92 23.67 10.39
C ALA A 117 12.82 23.91 11.41
N GLU A 118 11.55 23.68 11.03
CA GLU A 118 10.37 23.89 11.89
C GLU A 118 9.55 22.59 11.99
N PRO A 119 10.08 21.52 12.64
CA PRO A 119 9.47 20.20 12.58
C PRO A 119 8.07 20.15 13.21
N ARG A 120 7.83 20.90 14.31
CA ARG A 120 6.53 20.94 14.98
C ARG A 120 5.45 21.62 14.13
N ARG A 121 5.81 22.69 13.41
CA ARG A 121 4.89 23.35 12.50
C ARG A 121 4.50 22.44 11.36
N LEU A 122 5.49 21.80 10.73
CA LEU A 122 5.23 20.87 9.65
C LEU A 122 4.43 19.63 10.13
N ALA A 123 4.70 19.14 11.33
CA ALA A 123 3.90 18.08 11.96
C ALA A 123 2.43 18.50 12.17
N ALA A 124 2.17 19.74 12.57
CA ALA A 124 0.82 20.27 12.70
C ALA A 124 0.11 20.39 11.34
N ASP A 125 0.84 20.82 10.30
CA ASP A 125 0.30 20.90 8.92
C ASP A 125 -0.07 19.49 8.39
N ILE A 126 0.77 18.47 8.65
CA ILE A 126 0.47 17.08 8.31
C ILE A 126 -0.75 16.59 9.09
N ALA A 127 -0.84 16.88 10.40
CA ALA A 127 -1.93 16.44 11.26
C ALA A 127 -3.30 16.94 10.80
N ALA A 128 -3.36 18.06 10.09
CA ALA A 128 -4.60 18.59 9.52
C ALA A 128 -5.22 17.67 8.45
N THR A 129 -4.41 16.87 7.74
CA THR A 129 -4.85 15.96 6.68
C THR A 129 -4.69 14.48 7.07
N LEU A 130 -3.68 14.17 7.87
CA LEU A 130 -3.36 12.84 8.39
C LEU A 130 -3.18 12.91 9.91
N PRO A 131 -4.26 12.89 10.71
CA PRO A 131 -4.16 12.89 12.16
C PRO A 131 -3.52 11.58 12.64
N HIS A 132 -2.33 11.68 13.24
CA HIS A 132 -1.59 10.53 13.74
C HIS A 132 -0.90 10.88 15.09
N PRO A 133 -0.98 10.01 16.13
CA PRO A 133 -0.41 10.30 17.46
C PRO A 133 1.09 10.61 17.43
N ALA A 134 1.86 9.97 16.57
CA ALA A 134 3.30 10.20 16.43
C ALA A 134 3.68 11.65 16.10
N LEU A 135 2.79 12.41 15.47
CA LEU A 135 3.02 13.81 15.15
C LEU A 135 3.08 14.68 16.41
N LEU A 136 2.46 14.25 17.52
CA LEU A 136 2.52 14.94 18.81
C LEU A 136 3.89 14.79 19.48
N ASP A 137 4.63 13.74 19.16
CA ASP A 137 5.96 13.47 19.71
C ASP A 137 7.09 14.21 18.95
N VAL A 138 6.80 14.81 17.80
CA VAL A 138 7.78 15.54 16.99
C VAL A 138 8.34 16.73 17.75
N GLY A 139 9.67 16.80 17.85
CA GLY A 139 10.42 17.79 18.62
C GLY A 139 10.43 17.52 20.15
N HIS A 140 10.09 16.28 20.58
CA HIS A 140 10.19 15.80 21.95
C HIS A 140 10.89 14.45 22.05
N ARG A 141 10.30 13.39 21.49
CA ARG A 141 10.83 12.01 21.45
C ARG A 141 10.94 11.47 20.04
N ALA A 142 10.53 12.28 19.07
CA ALA A 142 10.63 11.95 17.67
C ALA A 142 11.15 13.15 16.88
N GLU A 143 11.87 12.86 15.81
CA GLU A 143 12.38 13.85 14.87
C GLU A 143 11.74 13.62 13.49
N LEU A 144 11.56 14.73 12.78
CA LEU A 144 11.02 14.73 11.41
C LEU A 144 12.15 14.94 10.42
N LEU A 145 12.39 13.94 9.59
CA LEU A 145 13.35 14.01 8.48
C LEU A 145 12.58 14.20 7.16
N ARG A 146 13.19 14.96 6.26
CA ARG A 146 12.71 15.20 4.89
C ARG A 146 13.58 14.40 3.93
N LEU A 147 13.01 13.41 3.25
CA LEU A 147 13.69 12.59 2.25
C LEU A 147 13.32 13.10 0.84
N ARG A 148 14.28 13.71 0.15
CA ARG A 148 14.17 14.08 -1.26
C ARG A 148 14.44 12.88 -2.12
N LEU A 149 13.41 12.41 -2.82
CA LEU A 149 13.49 11.20 -3.62
C LEU A 149 14.35 11.39 -4.86
N THR A 150 15.21 10.40 -5.15
CA THR A 150 16.04 10.34 -6.37
C THR A 150 15.75 9.10 -7.20
N SER A 151 15.28 8.02 -6.59
CA SER A 151 14.86 6.81 -7.30
C SER A 151 13.87 6.00 -6.49
N VAL A 152 13.00 5.29 -7.20
CA VAL A 152 11.98 4.40 -6.64
C VAL A 152 12.05 3.05 -7.34
N VAL A 153 12.04 1.97 -6.56
CA VAL A 153 11.92 0.61 -7.07
C VAL A 153 10.79 -0.08 -6.33
N ALA A 154 9.91 -0.74 -7.04
CA ALA A 154 8.88 -1.59 -6.49
C ALA A 154 9.06 -3.03 -6.94
N ALA A 155 8.81 -3.99 -6.05
CA ALA A 155 8.88 -5.41 -6.35
C ALA A 155 7.69 -6.14 -5.74
N ASP A 156 7.19 -7.12 -6.48
CA ASP A 156 6.18 -8.07 -6.02
C ASP A 156 6.49 -9.48 -6.54
N THR A 157 5.52 -10.40 -6.50
CA THR A 157 5.69 -11.78 -6.98
C THR A 157 5.94 -11.89 -8.48
N THR A 158 5.72 -10.83 -9.26
CA THR A 158 5.93 -10.81 -10.71
C THR A 158 7.30 -10.29 -11.11
N GLY A 159 7.98 -9.56 -10.24
CA GLY A 159 9.32 -9.02 -10.48
C GLY A 159 9.58 -7.70 -9.77
N ALA A 160 10.63 -7.02 -10.21
CA ALA A 160 11.02 -5.70 -9.72
C ALA A 160 11.06 -4.70 -10.88
N GLU A 161 10.54 -3.50 -10.64
CA GLU A 161 10.47 -2.42 -11.61
C GLU A 161 10.97 -1.10 -11.00
N ALA A 162 11.80 -0.38 -11.75
CA ALA A 162 12.16 1.00 -11.42
C ALA A 162 11.07 1.94 -11.94
N VAL A 163 10.67 2.90 -11.10
CA VAL A 163 9.63 3.86 -11.41
C VAL A 163 10.22 5.28 -11.33
N GLU A 164 9.93 6.10 -12.31
CA GLU A 164 10.35 7.49 -12.28
C GLU A 164 9.70 8.24 -11.11
N VAL A 165 10.50 9.02 -10.39
CA VAL A 165 9.98 9.80 -9.25
C VAL A 165 8.84 10.72 -9.67
N ALA A 166 8.94 11.34 -10.85
CA ALA A 166 7.90 12.21 -11.39
C ALA A 166 6.57 11.47 -11.57
N ASP A 167 6.60 10.22 -12.02
CA ASP A 167 5.39 9.40 -12.21
C ASP A 167 4.76 9.05 -10.85
N VAL A 168 5.58 8.72 -9.84
CA VAL A 168 5.10 8.49 -8.47
C VAL A 168 4.44 9.75 -7.90
N LEU A 169 5.02 10.93 -8.12
CA LEU A 169 4.47 12.19 -7.63
C LEU A 169 3.17 12.57 -8.35
N ALA A 170 3.05 12.25 -9.62
CA ALA A 170 1.85 12.53 -10.43
C ALA A 170 0.71 11.53 -10.18
N ALA A 171 1.03 10.30 -9.74
CA ALA A 171 0.04 9.27 -9.49
C ALA A 171 -0.82 9.59 -8.26
N ALA A 172 -2.10 9.20 -8.30
CA ALA A 172 -2.97 9.19 -7.14
C ALA A 172 -2.93 7.82 -6.43
N PRO A 173 -3.05 7.78 -5.11
CA PRO A 173 -3.27 6.52 -4.41
C PRO A 173 -4.64 5.95 -4.75
N ASP A 174 -4.81 4.64 -4.59
CA ASP A 174 -6.12 3.99 -4.75
C ASP A 174 -7.15 4.60 -3.78
N PRO A 175 -8.37 4.93 -4.25
CA PRO A 175 -9.40 5.56 -3.42
C PRO A 175 -9.82 4.70 -2.22
N PHE A 176 -9.58 3.39 -2.28
CA PHE A 176 -9.94 2.46 -1.22
C PHE A 176 -8.80 2.15 -0.25
N ALA A 177 -7.61 2.75 -0.43
CA ALA A 177 -6.43 2.46 0.38
C ALA A 177 -6.68 2.52 1.90
N ALA A 178 -7.49 3.48 2.36
CA ALA A 178 -7.79 3.67 3.78
C ALA A 178 -8.81 2.66 4.34
N VAL A 179 -9.66 2.07 3.50
CA VAL A 179 -10.77 1.20 3.92
C VAL A 179 -10.58 -0.27 3.51
N GLU A 180 -9.60 -0.55 2.68
CA GLU A 180 -9.31 -1.87 2.14
C GLU A 180 -9.18 -2.93 3.25
N SER A 181 -8.49 -2.61 4.34
CA SER A 181 -8.26 -3.54 5.44
C SER A 181 -9.56 -4.07 6.05
N ALA A 182 -10.48 -3.16 6.37
CA ALA A 182 -11.78 -3.53 6.93
C ALA A 182 -12.61 -4.36 5.93
N TRP A 183 -12.53 -4.04 4.65
CA TRP A 183 -13.26 -4.78 3.61
C TRP A 183 -12.70 -6.17 3.36
N LEU A 184 -11.37 -6.34 3.37
CA LEU A 184 -10.74 -7.66 3.23
C LEU A 184 -11.06 -8.55 4.43
N GLU A 185 -11.03 -7.99 5.65
CA GLU A 185 -11.41 -8.73 6.86
C GLU A 185 -12.87 -9.16 6.81
N HIS A 186 -13.79 -8.27 6.45
CA HIS A 186 -15.19 -8.59 6.29
C HIS A 186 -15.42 -9.64 5.19
N LEU A 187 -14.74 -9.50 4.04
CA LEU A 187 -14.83 -10.46 2.94
C LEU A 187 -14.39 -11.86 3.37
N GLU A 188 -13.34 -11.96 4.18
CA GLU A 188 -12.83 -13.24 4.66
C GLU A 188 -13.70 -13.87 5.74
N GLN A 189 -14.20 -13.06 6.70
CA GLN A 189 -14.95 -13.55 7.85
C GLN A 189 -16.39 -13.91 7.49
N ASP A 190 -17.05 -13.06 6.70
CA ASP A 190 -18.49 -13.14 6.49
C ASP A 190 -18.89 -13.64 5.09
N HIS A 191 -17.95 -13.57 4.13
CA HIS A 191 -18.23 -13.83 2.71
C HIS A 191 -17.25 -14.81 2.04
N GLY A 192 -16.82 -15.84 2.76
CA GLY A 192 -15.91 -16.87 2.20
C GLY A 192 -16.50 -17.60 0.99
N ASP A 193 -17.83 -17.78 0.94
CA ASP A 193 -18.54 -18.33 -0.21
C ASP A 193 -18.43 -17.43 -1.45
N LEU A 194 -18.42 -16.09 -1.26
CA LEU A 194 -18.22 -15.11 -2.29
C LEU A 194 -16.82 -15.23 -2.91
N VAL A 195 -15.79 -15.35 -2.06
CA VAL A 195 -14.41 -15.56 -2.50
C VAL A 195 -14.30 -16.81 -3.36
N HIS A 196 -14.92 -17.93 -2.93
CA HIS A 196 -14.93 -19.17 -3.70
C HIS A 196 -15.68 -19.05 -5.03
N ARG A 197 -16.73 -18.26 -5.10
CA ARG A 197 -17.49 -18.00 -6.34
C ARG A 197 -16.67 -17.14 -7.30
N ILE A 198 -16.03 -16.08 -6.83
CA ILE A 198 -15.13 -15.25 -7.62
C ILE A 198 -13.93 -16.08 -8.13
N ALA A 199 -13.40 -16.96 -7.31
CA ALA A 199 -12.28 -17.81 -7.71
C ALA A 199 -12.60 -18.76 -8.90
N ARG A 200 -13.87 -18.94 -9.26
CA ARG A 200 -14.23 -19.69 -10.48
C ARG A 200 -13.74 -19.04 -11.78
N HIS A 201 -13.41 -17.75 -11.73
CA HIS A 201 -12.77 -17.08 -12.87
C HIS A 201 -11.32 -17.54 -13.10
N ILE A 202 -10.68 -18.18 -12.09
CA ILE A 202 -9.35 -18.79 -12.21
C ILE A 202 -9.51 -20.16 -12.89
N PRO A 203 -8.65 -20.52 -13.85
CA PRO A 203 -8.65 -21.86 -14.46
C PRO A 203 -8.58 -22.97 -13.40
N ALA A 204 -9.34 -24.05 -13.58
CA ALA A 204 -9.43 -25.14 -12.58
C ALA A 204 -8.07 -25.76 -12.23
N ALA A 205 -7.14 -25.80 -13.22
CA ALA A 205 -5.78 -26.33 -13.03
C ALA A 205 -4.95 -25.49 -12.03
N GLU A 206 -5.22 -24.18 -11.96
CA GLU A 206 -4.52 -23.22 -11.12
C GLU A 206 -5.17 -23.06 -9.72
N ARG A 207 -6.46 -23.39 -9.57
CA ARG A 207 -7.23 -23.29 -8.32
C ARG A 207 -6.89 -24.39 -7.31
N ARG A 208 -5.61 -24.61 -7.03
CA ARG A 208 -5.17 -25.61 -6.07
C ARG A 208 -4.80 -24.98 -4.74
N GLY A 209 -5.22 -25.57 -3.62
CA GLY A 209 -4.92 -25.08 -2.28
C GLY A 209 -6.00 -24.18 -1.70
N ARG A 210 -5.64 -23.41 -0.68
CA ARG A 210 -6.53 -22.45 0.00
C ARG A 210 -6.50 -21.11 -0.72
N ILE A 211 -7.67 -20.63 -1.12
CA ILE A 211 -7.82 -19.34 -1.79
C ILE A 211 -8.21 -18.30 -0.76
N ARG A 212 -7.43 -17.23 -0.67
CA ARG A 212 -7.59 -16.15 0.28
C ARG A 212 -7.59 -14.78 -0.41
N PRO A 213 -8.37 -13.81 0.08
CA PRO A 213 -8.20 -12.41 -0.34
C PRO A 213 -6.78 -11.94 -0.01
N LEU A 214 -6.14 -11.24 -0.93
CA LEU A 214 -4.82 -10.64 -0.73
C LEU A 214 -4.89 -9.12 -0.73
N GLY A 215 -5.69 -8.55 -1.63
CA GLY A 215 -5.83 -7.12 -1.80
C GLY A 215 -7.06 -6.77 -2.64
N LEU A 216 -7.56 -5.57 -2.44
CA LEU A 216 -8.68 -5.00 -3.18
C LEU A 216 -8.34 -3.57 -3.57
N ASP A 217 -8.46 -3.25 -4.84
CA ASP A 217 -8.26 -1.91 -5.38
C ASP A 217 -9.36 -1.56 -6.40
N ARG A 218 -9.35 -0.35 -6.92
CA ARG A 218 -10.34 0.12 -7.90
C ARG A 218 -10.40 -0.73 -9.17
N TYR A 219 -9.37 -1.50 -9.47
CA TYR A 219 -9.25 -2.29 -10.70
C TYR A 219 -9.61 -3.76 -10.52
N GLY A 220 -9.71 -4.27 -9.28
CA GLY A 220 -10.04 -5.68 -9.06
C GLY A 220 -9.72 -6.23 -7.69
N LEU A 221 -9.98 -7.52 -7.55
CA LEU A 221 -9.65 -8.31 -6.36
C LEU A 221 -8.38 -9.12 -6.62
N ARG A 222 -7.40 -9.05 -5.74
CA ARG A 222 -6.23 -9.94 -5.72
C ARG A 222 -6.51 -11.09 -4.77
N LEU A 223 -6.24 -12.30 -5.23
CA LEU A 223 -6.37 -13.52 -4.46
C LEU A 223 -4.99 -14.17 -4.33
N ARG A 224 -4.69 -14.73 -3.16
CA ARG A 224 -3.54 -15.60 -2.93
C ARG A 224 -4.01 -17.03 -2.87
N LEU A 225 -3.35 -17.90 -3.62
CA LEU A 225 -3.57 -19.33 -3.64
C LEU A 225 -2.42 -19.99 -2.85
N GLU A 226 -2.73 -20.39 -1.62
CA GLU A 226 -1.77 -21.05 -0.71
C GLU A 226 -1.77 -22.54 -0.97
N SER A 227 -0.73 -23.07 -1.64
CA SER A 227 -0.62 -24.48 -1.98
C SER A 227 0.58 -25.15 -1.32
N GLY A 228 0.66 -26.49 -1.38
CA GLY A 228 1.81 -27.24 -0.93
C GLY A 228 3.07 -27.03 -1.79
N HIS A 229 2.92 -26.51 -3.00
CA HIS A 229 4.01 -26.27 -3.94
C HIS A 229 4.45 -24.80 -4.00
N GLY A 230 3.92 -23.97 -3.10
CA GLY A 230 4.18 -22.53 -3.04
C GLY A 230 2.89 -21.74 -3.18
N ASP A 231 3.02 -20.44 -2.87
CA ASP A 231 1.92 -19.49 -2.95
C ASP A 231 2.05 -18.70 -4.26
N HIS A 232 0.91 -18.41 -4.89
CA HIS A 232 0.89 -17.52 -6.05
C HIS A 232 -0.31 -16.60 -6.02
N ASP A 233 -0.16 -15.43 -6.65
CA ASP A 233 -1.16 -14.37 -6.65
C ASP A 233 -1.88 -14.31 -7.99
N VAL A 234 -3.18 -14.13 -7.93
CA VAL A 234 -4.02 -13.95 -9.12
C VAL A 234 -4.87 -12.69 -8.95
N ARG A 235 -4.89 -11.84 -9.98
CA ARG A 235 -5.79 -10.70 -10.06
C ARG A 235 -7.04 -11.09 -10.84
N ILE A 236 -8.20 -10.82 -10.24
CA ILE A 236 -9.50 -10.88 -10.90
C ILE A 236 -9.91 -9.44 -11.20
N PRO A 237 -9.76 -8.98 -12.44
CA PRO A 237 -10.02 -7.59 -12.79
C PRO A 237 -11.50 -7.27 -12.80
N PHE A 238 -11.85 -6.03 -12.48
CA PHE A 238 -13.17 -5.49 -12.78
C PHE A 238 -13.27 -5.11 -14.25
N PRO A 239 -14.46 -5.18 -14.86
CA PRO A 239 -14.67 -4.72 -16.24
C PRO A 239 -14.37 -3.23 -16.42
N GLU A 240 -14.62 -2.44 -15.39
CA GLU A 240 -14.41 -0.99 -15.31
C GLU A 240 -13.86 -0.64 -13.92
N PRO A 241 -12.97 0.36 -13.79
CA PRO A 241 -12.49 0.81 -12.49
C PRO A 241 -13.64 1.30 -11.59
N ALA A 242 -13.54 1.01 -10.31
CA ALA A 242 -14.47 1.50 -9.29
C ALA A 242 -13.86 2.72 -8.59
N ASP A 243 -14.63 3.80 -8.44
CA ASP A 243 -14.16 5.04 -7.83
C ASP A 243 -14.80 5.32 -6.45
N ASP A 244 -15.86 4.59 -6.12
CA ASP A 244 -16.61 4.71 -4.88
C ASP A 244 -17.15 3.36 -4.40
N ALA A 245 -17.69 3.34 -3.18
CA ALA A 245 -18.22 2.12 -2.55
C ALA A 245 -19.40 1.50 -3.34
N GLU A 246 -20.19 2.32 -4.02
CA GLU A 246 -21.33 1.84 -4.81
C GLU A 246 -20.87 1.14 -6.08
N SER A 247 -19.97 1.74 -6.83
CA SER A 247 -19.35 1.15 -8.05
C SER A 247 -18.56 -0.11 -7.71
N LEU A 248 -17.82 -0.12 -6.58
CA LEU A 248 -17.16 -1.32 -6.09
C LEU A 248 -18.13 -2.44 -5.76
N GLY A 249 -19.20 -2.13 -5.04
CA GLY A 249 -20.27 -3.11 -4.76
C GLY A 249 -20.91 -3.67 -6.02
N ARG A 250 -21.11 -2.83 -7.05
CA ARG A 250 -21.60 -3.30 -8.38
C ARG A 250 -20.57 -4.21 -9.06
N ALA A 251 -19.28 -3.84 -9.05
CA ALA A 251 -18.21 -4.63 -9.65
C ALA A 251 -18.10 -6.01 -9.00
N LEU A 252 -18.10 -6.11 -7.68
CA LEU A 252 -18.08 -7.37 -6.94
C LEU A 252 -19.31 -8.24 -7.26
N ARG A 253 -20.52 -7.66 -7.31
CA ARG A 253 -21.74 -8.41 -7.68
C ARG A 253 -21.65 -8.96 -9.10
N ARG A 254 -21.07 -8.21 -10.05
CA ARG A 254 -20.83 -8.69 -11.43
C ARG A 254 -19.88 -9.89 -11.46
N LEU A 255 -18.80 -9.87 -10.69
CA LEU A 255 -17.86 -10.99 -10.60
C LEU A 255 -18.52 -12.27 -10.06
N VAL A 256 -19.48 -12.14 -9.16
CA VAL A 256 -20.21 -13.29 -8.61
C VAL A 256 -21.23 -13.86 -9.58
N GLY A 257 -21.52 -13.16 -10.67
CA GLY A 257 -22.53 -13.57 -11.63
C GLY A 257 -23.96 -13.41 -11.10
N CYS A 258 -24.24 -12.34 -10.34
CA CYS A 258 -25.59 -12.03 -9.89
C CYS A 258 -26.51 -11.83 -11.11
N PRO A 259 -27.57 -12.64 -11.28
CA PRO A 259 -28.48 -12.55 -12.45
C PRO A 259 -29.10 -11.16 -12.61
N PHE A 260 -29.35 -10.47 -11.49
CA PHE A 260 -29.94 -9.13 -11.47
C PHE A 260 -28.94 -8.03 -11.87
N ALA A 261 -27.63 -8.25 -11.70
CA ALA A 261 -26.60 -7.28 -12.08
C ALA A 261 -26.15 -7.44 -13.54
N ASN A 262 -26.31 -8.65 -14.11
CA ASN A 262 -25.93 -8.96 -15.49
C ASN A 262 -27.07 -8.71 -16.50
N GLY A 263 -28.18 -8.10 -16.08
CA GLY A 263 -29.37 -7.88 -16.90
C GLY A 263 -29.90 -9.21 -17.44
N LEU A 264 -31.08 -9.61 -17.05
CA LEU A 264 -31.83 -10.68 -17.72
C LEU A 264 -31.93 -10.29 -19.20
N ARG A 265 -31.02 -10.77 -20.04
CA ARG A 265 -31.34 -10.86 -21.46
C ARG A 265 -32.51 -11.87 -21.55
N ALA A 266 -33.68 -11.32 -21.66
CA ALA A 266 -34.84 -12.11 -22.03
C ALA A 266 -34.49 -12.93 -23.28
N ARG A 267 -34.41 -14.22 -23.13
CA ARG A 267 -34.42 -15.12 -24.27
C ARG A 267 -35.84 -15.08 -24.83
N HIS A 268 -36.02 -14.45 -25.96
CA HIS A 268 -37.14 -14.69 -26.86
C HIS A 268 -36.86 -15.93 -27.71
#